data_c1b384f4025eb868c94395f6396707e6
#
_entry.id   c1b384f4025eb868c94395f6396707e6
#
_cell.length_a   1.000
_cell.length_b   1.000
_cell.length_c   1.000
_cell.angle_alpha   90.00
_cell.angle_beta   90.00
_cell.angle_gamma   90.00
#
_symmetry.space_group_name_H-M   'P 1'
#
loop_
_entity.id
_entity.type
_entity.pdbx_description
1 polymer ?
#
loop_
_entity_poly.entity_id
_entity_poly.type
_entity_poly.pdbx_seq_one_letter_code
_entity_poly.pdbx_strand_id
1 'polypeptide(L)'
;LSVLEKLSTKYKLGVLTNGNADVNKLGIGHLFDFSISSIDVKSNKPDQGHFCRAREISQVNFEDTLHVGDHPINDVLGARKLGINTLWFNLNDADWDLDENPPIQFKKWSEFTNILEKNYGN
;
A
#
# COMPACT_ATOMS: atom_id res chain seq x y z
N LEU A 1 8.62 12.44 1.69
CA LEU A 1 8.43 12.58 3.13
C LEU A 1 7.31 13.55 3.48
N SER A 2 7.24 14.69 2.79
CA SER A 2 6.15 15.65 3.02
C SER A 2 4.77 15.08 2.68
N VAL A 3 4.69 14.17 1.70
CA VAL A 3 3.44 13.49 1.36
C VAL A 3 2.99 12.61 2.53
N LEU A 4 3.91 11.82 3.10
CA LEU A 4 3.61 10.95 4.24
C LEU A 4 3.19 11.76 5.47
N GLU A 5 3.83 12.88 5.73
CA GLU A 5 3.49 13.75 6.84
C GLU A 5 2.05 14.28 6.72
N LYS A 6 1.67 14.71 5.53
CA LYS A 6 0.30 15.18 5.26
C LYS A 6 -0.73 14.06 5.41
N LEU A 7 -0.43 12.88 4.87
CA LEU A 7 -1.35 11.73 4.94
C LEU A 7 -1.54 11.25 6.37
N SER A 8 -0.50 11.27 7.19
CA SER A 8 -0.58 10.82 8.58
C SER A 8 -1.55 11.62 9.42
N THR A 9 -1.89 12.84 9.02
CA THR A 9 -2.89 13.66 9.72
C THR A 9 -4.33 13.30 9.37
N LYS A 10 -4.55 12.62 8.25
CA LYS A 10 -5.90 12.28 7.75
C LYS A 10 -6.22 10.79 7.80
N TYR A 11 -5.22 9.94 7.65
CA TYR A 11 -5.41 8.50 7.47
C TYR A 11 -4.55 7.70 8.43
N LYS A 12 -4.99 6.48 8.71
CA LYS A 12 -4.13 5.50 9.35
C LYS A 12 -3.17 4.99 8.28
N LEU A 13 -1.88 5.06 8.55
CA LEU A 13 -0.85 4.61 7.62
C LEU A 13 -0.17 3.34 8.14
N GLY A 14 0.05 2.39 7.25
CA GLY A 14 0.74 1.17 7.58
C GLY A 14 1.75 0.79 6.50
N VAL A 15 2.72 -0.02 6.88
CA VAL A 15 3.73 -0.55 5.97
C VAL A 15 3.63 -2.07 5.94
N LEU A 16 3.57 -2.63 4.74
CA LEU A 16 3.56 -4.08 4.51
C LEU A 16 4.77 -4.46 3.66
N THR A 17 5.66 -5.27 4.18
CA THR A 17 6.88 -5.65 3.46
C THR A 17 7.03 -7.16 3.32
N ASN A 18 7.57 -7.60 2.18
CA ASN A 18 7.97 -9.00 1.99
C ASN A 18 9.36 -9.27 2.56
N GLY A 19 9.99 -8.25 3.12
CA GLY A 19 11.29 -8.38 3.76
C GLY A 19 11.21 -8.02 5.22
N ASN A 20 12.34 -7.61 5.77
CA ASN A 20 12.56 -7.26 7.15
C ASN A 20 12.84 -5.78 7.33
N ALA A 21 12.41 -4.92 6.41
CA ALA A 21 12.68 -3.49 6.51
C ALA A 21 12.09 -2.94 7.80
N ASP A 22 12.91 -2.24 8.57
CA ASP A 22 12.50 -1.61 9.80
C ASP A 22 12.38 -0.11 9.58
N VAL A 23 11.14 0.38 9.51
CA VAL A 23 10.87 1.80 9.26
C VAL A 23 11.40 2.71 10.36
N ASN A 24 11.59 2.19 11.58
CA ASN A 24 12.17 2.95 12.66
C ASN A 24 13.67 3.24 12.41
N LYS A 25 14.37 2.31 11.79
CA LYS A 25 15.77 2.50 11.41
C LYS A 25 15.91 3.53 10.28
N LEU A 26 14.86 3.71 9.47
CA LEU A 26 14.84 4.71 8.42
C LEU A 26 14.45 6.10 8.93
N GLY A 27 14.11 6.23 10.22
CA GLY A 27 13.73 7.50 10.81
C GLY A 27 12.33 7.98 10.46
N ILE A 28 11.49 7.13 9.89
CA ILE A 28 10.13 7.48 9.47
C ILE A 28 9.04 6.66 10.19
N GLY A 29 9.42 5.84 11.16
CA GLY A 29 8.47 4.98 11.86
C GLY A 29 7.34 5.73 12.54
N HIS A 30 7.60 6.96 12.98
CA HIS A 30 6.59 7.79 13.64
C HIS A 30 5.43 8.20 12.72
N LEU A 31 5.60 8.07 11.40
CA LEU A 31 4.55 8.40 10.43
C LEU A 31 3.56 7.25 10.22
N PHE A 32 3.89 6.06 10.68
CA PHE A 32 3.08 4.87 10.46
C PHE A 32 2.46 4.37 11.76
N ASP A 33 1.20 3.98 11.67
CA ASP A 33 0.46 3.39 12.79
C ASP A 33 0.88 1.94 13.05
N PHE A 34 1.37 1.25 12.01
CA PHE A 34 1.84 -0.12 12.12
C PHE A 34 2.80 -0.47 10.98
N SER A 35 3.57 -1.53 11.20
CA SER A 35 4.48 -2.11 10.20
C SER A 35 4.41 -3.62 10.32
N ILE A 36 4.18 -4.31 9.20
CA ILE A 36 4.03 -5.76 9.15
C ILE A 36 5.01 -6.33 8.13
N SER A 37 5.83 -7.27 8.56
CA SER A 37 6.79 -7.94 7.69
C SER A 37 6.36 -9.38 7.40
N SER A 38 7.05 -10.03 6.47
CA SER A 38 6.87 -11.45 6.19
C SER A 38 7.14 -12.33 7.41
N ILE A 39 8.06 -11.90 8.26
CA ILE A 39 8.38 -12.62 9.49
C ILE A 39 7.19 -12.60 10.44
N ASP A 40 6.52 -11.45 10.58
CA ASP A 40 5.39 -11.28 11.48
C ASP A 40 4.23 -12.20 11.13
N VAL A 41 3.94 -12.37 9.83
CA VAL A 41 2.78 -13.14 9.38
C VAL A 41 3.14 -14.50 8.77
N LYS A 42 4.43 -14.81 8.69
CA LYS A 42 4.97 -16.07 8.17
C LYS A 42 4.51 -16.36 6.74
N SER A 43 4.34 -15.33 5.94
CA SER A 43 3.99 -15.44 4.53
C SER A 43 4.44 -14.20 3.76
N ASN A 44 4.45 -14.29 2.45
CA ASN A 44 4.79 -13.19 1.56
C ASN A 44 3.58 -12.77 0.74
N LYS A 45 3.47 -11.47 0.44
CA LYS A 45 2.52 -11.03 -0.58
C LYS A 45 2.87 -11.74 -1.90
N PRO A 46 1.91 -12.17 -2.71
CA PRO A 46 0.50 -11.79 -2.72
C PRO A 46 -0.40 -12.60 -1.80
N ASP A 47 0.15 -13.44 -0.92
CA ASP A 47 -0.68 -14.13 0.06
C ASP A 47 -1.38 -13.11 0.96
N GLN A 48 -2.47 -13.52 1.54
CA GLN A 48 -3.34 -12.58 2.27
C GLN A 48 -2.84 -12.18 3.66
N GLY A 49 -1.79 -12.83 4.18
CA GLY A 49 -1.34 -12.64 5.57
C GLY A 49 -1.11 -11.20 5.97
N HIS A 50 -0.36 -10.44 5.17
CA HIS A 50 -0.09 -9.03 5.45
C HIS A 50 -1.38 -8.21 5.49
N PHE A 51 -2.25 -8.40 4.51
CA PHE A 51 -3.48 -7.61 4.38
C PHE A 51 -4.47 -7.94 5.50
N CYS A 52 -4.60 -9.22 5.83
CA CYS A 52 -5.49 -9.64 6.93
C CYS A 52 -5.00 -9.12 8.28
N ARG A 53 -3.68 -9.14 8.51
CA ARG A 53 -3.11 -8.59 9.74
C ARG A 53 -3.31 -7.08 9.83
N ALA A 54 -3.15 -6.37 8.71
CA ALA A 54 -3.40 -4.94 8.64
C ALA A 54 -4.85 -4.61 8.99
N ARG A 55 -5.79 -5.40 8.51
CA ARG A 55 -7.21 -5.24 8.86
C ARG A 55 -7.46 -5.42 10.35
N GLU A 56 -6.86 -6.44 10.95
CA GLU A 56 -6.98 -6.70 12.38
C GLU A 56 -6.45 -5.54 13.22
N ILE A 57 -5.26 -5.04 12.88
CA ILE A 57 -4.61 -3.96 13.64
C ILE A 57 -5.33 -2.64 13.46
N SER A 58 -5.64 -2.27 12.22
CA SER A 58 -6.26 -0.98 11.91
C SER A 58 -7.75 -0.94 12.23
N GLN A 59 -8.41 -2.09 12.21
CA GLN A 59 -9.87 -2.22 12.31
C GLN A 59 -10.61 -1.47 11.20
N VAL A 60 -9.95 -1.38 10.03
CA VAL A 60 -10.53 -0.80 8.82
C VAL A 60 -10.84 -1.92 7.84
N ASN A 61 -12.04 -1.94 7.29
CA ASN A 61 -12.46 -2.95 6.32
C ASN A 61 -11.67 -2.82 5.02
N PHE A 62 -11.54 -3.92 4.28
CA PHE A 62 -10.81 -3.92 3.01
C PHE A 62 -11.36 -2.90 2.01
N GLU A 63 -12.67 -2.76 1.95
CA GLU A 63 -13.33 -1.81 1.05
C GLU A 63 -13.01 -0.34 1.35
N ASP A 64 -12.58 -0.04 2.58
CA ASP A 64 -12.19 1.30 3.02
C ASP A 64 -10.68 1.48 3.07
N THR A 65 -9.94 0.54 2.51
CA THR A 65 -8.48 0.51 2.52
C THR A 65 -7.95 0.76 1.11
N LEU A 66 -6.87 1.52 1.03
CA LEU A 66 -6.12 1.72 -0.20
C LEU A 66 -4.72 1.16 -0.02
N HIS A 67 -4.32 0.25 -0.90
CA HIS A 67 -2.97 -0.29 -0.93
C HIS A 67 -2.19 0.32 -2.09
N VAL A 68 -1.01 0.82 -1.79
CA VAL A 68 -0.10 1.42 -2.77
C VAL A 68 1.16 0.56 -2.81
N GLY A 69 1.53 0.11 -3.99
CA GLY A 69 2.73 -0.71 -4.13
C GLY A 69 3.25 -0.71 -5.55
N ASP A 70 4.46 -1.24 -5.72
CA ASP A 70 5.17 -1.23 -7.01
C ASP A 70 5.08 -2.56 -7.77
N HIS A 71 4.70 -3.64 -7.11
CA HIS A 71 4.70 -4.96 -7.74
C HIS A 71 3.30 -5.34 -8.24
N PRO A 72 3.14 -5.58 -9.55
CA PRO A 72 1.81 -5.90 -10.10
C PRO A 72 1.13 -7.10 -9.44
N ILE A 73 1.86 -8.17 -9.18
CA ILE A 73 1.28 -9.37 -8.59
C ILE A 73 1.20 -9.27 -7.07
N ASN A 74 2.32 -8.98 -6.41
CA ASN A 74 2.37 -8.97 -4.95
C ASN A 74 1.48 -7.90 -4.34
N ASP A 75 1.47 -6.71 -4.92
CA ASP A 75 0.74 -5.58 -4.37
C ASP A 75 -0.62 -5.39 -5.01
N VAL A 76 -0.69 -5.26 -6.33
CA VAL A 76 -1.96 -4.93 -7.00
C VAL A 76 -2.92 -6.12 -6.97
N LEU A 77 -2.52 -7.26 -7.50
CA LEU A 77 -3.40 -8.42 -7.53
C LEU A 77 -3.63 -9.00 -6.14
N GLY A 78 -2.60 -8.99 -5.29
CA GLY A 78 -2.73 -9.47 -3.92
C GLY A 78 -3.80 -8.72 -3.15
N ALA A 79 -3.81 -7.39 -3.25
CA ALA A 79 -4.81 -6.57 -2.58
C ALA A 79 -6.20 -6.70 -3.24
N ARG A 80 -6.25 -6.72 -4.57
CA ARG A 80 -7.52 -6.84 -5.29
C ARG A 80 -8.33 -8.07 -4.95
N LYS A 81 -7.66 -9.19 -4.73
CA LYS A 81 -8.33 -10.45 -4.37
C LYS A 81 -9.18 -10.30 -3.11
N LEU A 82 -8.83 -9.38 -2.24
CA LEU A 82 -9.51 -9.15 -0.98
C LEU A 82 -10.48 -7.97 -1.02
N GLY A 83 -10.63 -7.33 -2.16
CA GLY A 83 -11.51 -6.18 -2.30
C GLY A 83 -10.90 -4.87 -1.83
N ILE A 84 -9.57 -4.82 -1.71
CA ILE A 84 -8.85 -3.61 -1.33
C ILE A 84 -8.65 -2.73 -2.57
N ASN A 85 -8.84 -1.42 -2.43
CA ASN A 85 -8.54 -0.46 -3.49
C ASN A 85 -7.04 -0.38 -3.71
N THR A 86 -6.60 -0.21 -4.95
CA THR A 86 -5.17 -0.26 -5.28
C THR A 86 -4.73 0.91 -6.14
N LEU A 87 -3.50 1.38 -5.89
CA LEU A 87 -2.77 2.26 -6.80
C LEU A 87 -1.42 1.63 -7.09
N TRP A 88 -1.02 1.63 -8.34
CA TRP A 88 0.26 1.07 -8.76
C TRP A 88 1.30 2.19 -8.87
N PHE A 89 2.34 2.11 -8.02
CA PHE A 89 3.48 3.01 -8.12
C PHE A 89 4.43 2.46 -9.18
N ASN A 90 4.31 2.97 -10.40
CA ASN A 90 5.05 2.48 -11.56
C ASN A 90 6.24 3.39 -11.88
N LEU A 91 7.22 3.39 -10.98
CA LEU A 91 8.41 4.24 -11.09
C LEU A 91 9.19 4.02 -12.39
N ASN A 92 9.27 2.76 -12.83
CA ASN A 92 10.06 2.38 -14.00
C ASN A 92 9.29 2.41 -15.31
N ASP A 93 8.07 2.91 -15.30
CA ASP A 93 7.21 3.00 -16.50
C ASP A 93 7.08 1.65 -17.21
N ALA A 94 6.87 0.61 -16.44
CA ALA A 94 6.68 -0.74 -16.96
C ALA A 94 5.29 -0.89 -17.58
N ASP A 95 5.17 -1.81 -18.54
CA ASP A 95 3.88 -2.13 -19.13
C ASP A 95 3.08 -3.03 -18.18
N TRP A 96 1.75 -2.91 -18.24
CA TRP A 96 0.87 -3.81 -17.52
C TRP A 96 0.64 -5.06 -18.38
N ASP A 97 1.36 -6.13 -18.08
CA ASP A 97 1.38 -7.37 -18.87
C ASP A 97 0.44 -8.45 -18.33
N LEU A 98 -0.53 -8.10 -17.52
CA LEU A 98 -1.45 -9.06 -16.92
C LEU A 98 -2.81 -9.00 -17.59
N ASP A 99 -3.57 -10.10 -17.52
CA ASP A 99 -4.89 -10.22 -18.14
C ASP A 99 -5.95 -9.37 -17.41
N GLU A 100 -5.76 -9.12 -16.13
CA GLU A 100 -6.68 -8.33 -15.33
C GLU A 100 -6.63 -6.87 -15.75
N ASN A 101 -7.70 -6.12 -15.50
CA ASN A 101 -7.76 -4.71 -15.81
C ASN A 101 -6.65 -3.93 -15.12
N PRO A 102 -5.94 -3.04 -15.84
CA PRO A 102 -4.87 -2.25 -15.23
C PRO A 102 -5.40 -1.34 -14.13
N PRO A 103 -4.61 -1.13 -13.08
CA PRO A 103 -4.98 -0.22 -12.00
C PRO A 103 -4.71 1.23 -12.39
N ILE A 104 -5.21 2.16 -11.59
CA ILE A 104 -4.74 3.53 -11.63
C ILE A 104 -3.28 3.51 -11.22
N GLN A 105 -2.43 4.25 -11.93
CA GLN A 105 -1.00 4.24 -11.67
C GLN A 105 -0.44 5.65 -11.58
N PHE A 106 0.70 5.77 -10.92
CA PHE A 106 1.47 7.00 -10.87
C PHE A 106 2.96 6.67 -10.87
N LYS A 107 3.79 7.61 -11.30
CA LYS A 107 5.22 7.41 -11.48
C LYS A 107 6.07 8.23 -10.54
N LYS A 108 5.48 9.28 -9.94
CA LYS A 108 6.18 10.20 -9.04
C LYS A 108 5.29 10.48 -7.84
N TRP A 109 5.89 10.57 -6.68
CA TRP A 109 5.15 10.89 -5.45
C TRP A 109 4.46 12.26 -5.52
N SER A 110 4.99 13.19 -6.33
CA SER A 110 4.35 14.48 -6.55
C SER A 110 2.97 14.36 -7.19
N GLU A 111 2.68 13.27 -7.89
CA GLU A 111 1.38 13.01 -8.51
C GLU A 111 0.38 12.37 -7.55
N PHE A 112 0.88 11.78 -6.48
CA PHE A 112 0.08 10.92 -5.58
C PHE A 112 -1.09 11.66 -4.94
N THR A 113 -0.84 12.84 -4.39
CA THR A 113 -1.88 13.61 -3.70
C THR A 113 -3.05 13.96 -4.63
N ASN A 114 -2.74 14.38 -5.87
CA ASN A 114 -3.77 14.70 -6.86
C ASN A 114 -4.60 13.48 -7.24
N ILE A 115 -3.94 12.34 -7.44
CA ILE A 115 -4.63 11.10 -7.77
C ILE A 115 -5.53 10.66 -6.62
N LEU A 116 -5.04 10.76 -5.40
CA LEU A 116 -5.78 10.38 -4.21
C LEU A 116 -7.04 11.25 -4.06
N GLU A 117 -6.91 12.54 -4.19
CA GLU A 117 -8.04 13.47 -4.09
C GLU A 117 -9.07 13.26 -5.18
N LYS A 118 -8.61 13.02 -6.41
CA LYS A 118 -9.50 12.82 -7.56
C LYS A 118 -10.33 11.53 -7.44
N ASN A 119 -9.76 10.46 -6.92
CA ASN A 119 -10.40 9.13 -6.93
C ASN A 119 -10.99 8.73 -5.57
N TYR A 120 -10.46 9.23 -4.46
CA TYR A 120 -10.84 8.82 -3.11
C TYR A 120 -11.04 9.99 -2.15
N GLY A 121 -10.81 11.21 -2.60
CA GLY A 121 -10.97 12.39 -1.77
C GLY A 121 -12.43 12.84 -1.65
N ASN A 122 -12.72 13.53 -0.58
CA ASN A 122 -14.01 14.18 -0.38
C ASN A 122 -13.89 15.68 -0.58
#